data_0df38fce356610fc3455b7740db69111
#
_entry.id   0df38fce356610fc3455b7740db69111
#
_cell.length_a   1.000
_cell.length_b   1.000
_cell.length_c   1.000
_cell.angle_alpha   90.00
_cell.angle_beta   90.00
_cell.angle_gamma   90.00
#
_symmetry.space_group_name_H-M   'P 1'
#
loop_
_entity.id
_entity.type
_entity.pdbx_description
1 polymer ?
#
loop_
_entity_poly.entity_id
_entity_poly.type
_entity_poly.pdbx_seq_one_letter_code
_entity_poly.pdbx_strand_id
1 'polypeptide(L)'
;VMRRAEQSQAHLINFEELSTRERMSQILERMRTESFIEFTSLFNSKEGKIGVVVTFLAILELLKDSLIEIVQSEEFGPIHIKGIEEVH
;
A
#
# COMPACT_ATOMS: atom_id res chain seq x y z
N VAL A 1 -9.23 25.54 -21.78
CA VAL A 1 -8.33 24.43 -22.02
C VAL A 1 -7.49 24.15 -20.78
N MET A 2 -6.92 25.19 -20.25
CA MET A 2 -6.11 25.04 -19.04
C MET A 2 -6.93 24.57 -17.84
N ARG A 3 -8.17 25.03 -17.79
CA ARG A 3 -9.06 24.60 -16.72
C ARG A 3 -9.29 23.11 -16.73
N ARG A 4 -9.43 22.56 -17.92
CA ARG A 4 -9.64 21.14 -18.02
C ARG A 4 -8.46 20.35 -17.50
N ALA A 5 -7.28 20.81 -17.83
CA ALA A 5 -6.07 20.14 -17.36
C ALA A 5 -5.98 20.20 -15.85
N GLU A 6 -6.31 21.35 -15.30
CA GLU A 6 -6.27 21.50 -13.86
C GLU A 6 -7.29 20.61 -13.18
N GLN A 7 -8.49 20.57 -13.74
CA GLN A 7 -9.53 19.73 -13.18
C GLN A 7 -9.16 18.26 -13.26
N SER A 8 -8.56 17.88 -14.38
CA SER A 8 -8.15 16.49 -14.55
C SER A 8 -7.10 16.10 -13.51
N GLN A 9 -6.16 16.98 -13.27
CA GLN A 9 -5.12 16.69 -12.28
C GLN A 9 -5.69 16.59 -10.88
N ALA A 10 -6.58 17.51 -10.54
CA ALA A 10 -7.20 17.46 -9.22
C ALA A 10 -8.01 16.19 -9.06
N HIS A 11 -8.69 15.79 -10.12
CA HIS A 11 -9.49 14.58 -10.08
C HIS A 11 -8.61 13.34 -9.88
N LEU A 12 -7.47 13.32 -10.57
CA LEU A 12 -6.54 12.20 -10.43
C LEU A 12 -5.99 12.10 -9.02
N ILE A 13 -5.68 13.23 -8.42
CA ILE A 13 -5.16 13.24 -7.06
C ILE A 13 -6.19 12.67 -6.10
N ASN A 14 -7.45 13.08 -6.25
CA ASN A 14 -8.50 12.57 -5.39
C ASN A 14 -8.68 11.08 -5.58
N PHE A 15 -8.59 10.63 -6.82
CA PHE A 15 -8.75 9.22 -7.12
C PHE A 15 -7.64 8.40 -6.47
N GLU A 16 -6.43 8.89 -6.56
CA GLU A 16 -5.29 8.19 -5.95
C GLU A 16 -5.45 8.12 -4.44
N GLU A 17 -5.92 9.20 -3.85
CA GLU A 17 -6.10 9.23 -2.41
C GLU A 17 -7.11 8.18 -1.96
N LEU A 18 -8.22 8.12 -2.65
CA LEU A 18 -9.25 7.14 -2.32
C LEU A 18 -8.75 5.72 -2.51
N SER A 19 -8.03 5.50 -3.60
CA SER A 19 -7.48 4.18 -3.88
C SER A 19 -6.47 3.75 -2.84
N THR A 20 -5.68 4.69 -2.35
CA THR A 20 -4.69 4.39 -1.34
C THR A 20 -5.35 3.90 -0.06
N ARG A 21 -6.39 4.59 0.38
CA ARG A 21 -7.11 4.18 1.58
C ARG A 21 -7.74 2.81 1.43
N GLU A 22 -8.30 2.57 0.27
CA GLU A 22 -8.91 1.28 0.00
C GLU A 22 -7.86 0.19 0.02
N ARG A 23 -6.71 0.48 -0.56
CA ARG A 23 -5.61 -0.48 -0.56
C ARG A 23 -5.10 -0.76 0.84
N MET A 24 -5.02 0.29 1.66
CA MET A 24 -4.61 0.11 3.05
C MET A 24 -5.55 -0.83 3.78
N SER A 25 -6.85 -0.65 3.57
CA SER A 25 -7.83 -1.54 4.19
C SER A 25 -7.66 -2.97 3.74
N GLN A 26 -7.39 -3.16 2.46
CA GLN A 26 -7.18 -4.50 1.93
C GLN A 26 -5.96 -5.16 2.53
N ILE A 27 -4.89 -4.41 2.68
CA ILE A 27 -3.67 -4.94 3.27
C ILE A 27 -3.89 -5.32 4.72
N LEU A 28 -4.53 -4.46 5.48
CA LEU A 28 -4.81 -4.74 6.87
C LEU A 28 -5.72 -5.95 7.03
N GLU A 29 -6.70 -6.06 6.15
CA GLU A 29 -7.60 -7.20 6.20
C GLU A 29 -6.85 -8.49 5.96
N ARG A 30 -5.92 -8.46 5.03
CA ARG A 30 -5.12 -9.62 4.73
C ARG A 30 -4.20 -9.99 5.90
N MET A 31 -3.73 -8.98 6.62
CA MET A 31 -2.88 -9.20 7.79
C MET A 31 -3.58 -9.94 8.90
N ARG A 32 -4.89 -9.91 8.91
CA ARG A 32 -5.66 -10.59 9.95
C ARG A 32 -5.51 -12.10 9.84
N THR A 33 -5.36 -12.58 8.62
CA THR A 33 -5.29 -14.02 8.40
C THR A 33 -3.88 -14.50 8.13
N GLU A 34 -2.98 -13.62 7.73
CA GLU A 34 -1.61 -13.98 7.41
C GLU A 34 -0.65 -13.18 8.28
N SER A 35 0.19 -13.90 9.01
CA SER A 35 1.16 -13.23 9.88
C SER A 35 2.21 -12.46 9.09
N PHE A 36 2.65 -13.06 7.99
CA PHE A 36 3.64 -12.47 7.12
C PHE A 36 3.11 -12.46 5.71
N ILE A 37 3.30 -11.35 5.02
CA ILE A 37 2.90 -11.25 3.62
C ILE A 37 4.13 -10.85 2.83
N GLU A 38 4.45 -11.59 1.80
CA GLU A 38 5.57 -11.23 0.95
C GLU A 38 5.28 -9.91 0.26
N PHE A 39 6.25 -9.01 0.33
CA PHE A 39 6.07 -7.65 -0.18
C PHE A 39 5.59 -7.64 -1.62
N THR A 40 6.22 -8.45 -2.47
CA THR A 40 5.87 -8.46 -3.88
C THR A 40 4.49 -9.00 -4.15
N SER A 41 3.95 -9.80 -3.25
CA SER A 41 2.62 -10.37 -3.46
C SER A 41 1.52 -9.33 -3.29
N LEU A 42 1.84 -8.18 -2.75
CA LEU A 42 0.87 -7.11 -2.61
C LEU A 42 0.66 -6.35 -3.90
N PHE A 43 1.57 -6.50 -4.83
CA PHE A 43 1.49 -5.78 -6.10
C PHE A 43 0.83 -6.65 -7.15
N ASN A 44 -0.09 -6.06 -7.89
CA ASN A 44 -0.81 -6.75 -8.94
C ASN A 44 -0.42 -6.17 -10.28
N SER A 45 0.25 -6.97 -11.11
CA SER A 45 0.73 -6.49 -12.39
C SER A 45 -0.42 -6.08 -13.32
N LYS A 46 -1.60 -6.60 -13.08
CA LYS A 46 -2.75 -6.25 -13.90
C LYS A 46 -3.20 -4.81 -13.69
N GLU A 47 -2.86 -4.25 -12.55
CA GLU A 47 -3.24 -2.87 -12.25
C GLU A 47 -2.31 -1.85 -12.89
N GLY A 48 -1.17 -2.29 -13.40
CA GLY A 48 -0.24 -1.39 -14.06
C GLY A 48 0.50 -0.49 -13.11
N LYS A 49 1.01 0.60 -13.64
CA LYS A 49 1.82 1.52 -12.85
C LYS A 49 1.04 2.16 -11.72
N ILE A 50 -0.21 2.48 -11.97
CA ILE A 50 -1.05 3.12 -10.94
C ILE A 50 -1.21 2.18 -9.76
N GLY A 51 -1.40 0.91 -10.03
CA GLY A 51 -1.52 -0.07 -8.95
C GLY A 51 -0.26 -0.16 -8.11
N VAL A 52 0.90 -0.10 -8.77
CA VAL A 52 2.16 -0.13 -8.04
C VAL A 52 2.29 1.09 -7.14
N VAL A 53 1.99 2.25 -7.69
CA VAL A 53 2.10 3.50 -6.92
C VAL A 53 1.14 3.49 -5.73
N VAL A 54 -0.09 3.11 -5.97
CA VAL A 54 -1.10 3.08 -4.90
C VAL A 54 -0.71 2.10 -3.80
N THR A 55 -0.26 0.92 -4.19
CA THR A 55 0.14 -0.08 -3.21
C THR A 55 1.34 0.40 -2.40
N PHE A 56 2.30 1.00 -3.07
CA PHE A 56 3.49 1.50 -2.40
C PHE A 56 3.13 2.62 -1.42
N LEU A 57 2.26 3.53 -1.85
CA LEU A 57 1.83 4.61 -0.97
C LEU A 57 1.05 4.07 0.24
N ALA A 58 0.23 3.05 0.00
CA ALA A 58 -0.52 2.45 1.10
C ALA A 58 0.43 1.84 2.13
N ILE A 59 1.46 1.15 1.65
CA ILE A 59 2.43 0.54 2.54
C ILE A 59 3.17 1.60 3.34
N LEU A 60 3.57 2.67 2.68
CA LEU A 60 4.26 3.77 3.37
C LEU A 60 3.38 4.39 4.45
N GLU A 61 2.12 4.56 4.14
CA GLU A 61 1.20 5.14 5.10
C GLU A 61 1.00 4.23 6.30
N LEU A 62 0.88 2.94 6.05
CA LEU A 62 0.74 1.97 7.13
C LEU A 62 1.98 1.92 8.00
N LEU A 63 3.15 2.06 7.39
CA LEU A 63 4.40 2.12 8.15
C LEU A 63 4.45 3.37 9.00
N LYS A 64 4.03 4.47 8.42
CA LYS A 64 4.02 5.74 9.13
C LYS A 64 3.10 5.69 10.35
N ASP A 65 1.98 4.99 10.20
CA ASP A 65 1.02 4.86 11.29
C ASP A 65 1.39 3.74 12.26
N SER A 66 2.51 3.07 12.03
CA SER A 66 3.00 2.00 12.88
C SER A 66 2.04 0.82 12.95
N LEU A 67 1.34 0.57 11.86
CA LEU A 67 0.42 -0.56 11.79
C LEU A 67 1.08 -1.81 11.22
N ILE A 68 2.16 -1.64 10.50
CA ILE A 68 2.91 -2.74 9.92
C ILE A 68 4.39 -2.47 10.06
N GLU A 69 5.20 -3.50 9.87
CA GLU A 69 6.64 -3.33 9.81
C GLU A 69 7.21 -4.22 8.73
N ILE A 70 8.39 -3.84 8.26
CA ILE A 70 9.06 -4.59 7.20
C ILE A 70 10.08 -5.51 7.84
N VAL A 71 10.05 -6.76 7.40
CA VAL A 71 10.92 -7.80 7.95
C VAL A 71 11.69 -8.44 6.82
N GLN A 72 12.98 -8.61 7.00
CA GLN A 72 13.82 -9.29 6.04
C GLN A 72 14.76 -10.18 6.83
N SER A 73 14.54 -11.49 6.75
CA SER A 73 15.30 -12.41 7.57
C SER A 73 16.70 -12.67 7.05
N GLU A 74 16.92 -12.43 5.76
CA GLU A 74 18.23 -12.68 5.16
C GLU A 74 18.65 -11.49 4.33
N GLU A 75 19.93 -11.22 4.29
CA GLU A 75 20.44 -10.22 3.36
C GLU A 75 20.08 -10.63 1.95
N PHE A 76 19.51 -9.69 1.18
CA PHE A 76 19.11 -9.94 -0.20
C PHE A 76 18.00 -10.97 -0.31
N GLY A 77 17.38 -11.34 0.80
CA GLY A 77 16.24 -12.25 0.78
C GLY A 77 14.97 -11.50 0.52
N PRO A 78 13.86 -12.22 0.44
CA PRO A 78 12.56 -11.57 0.20
C PRO A 78 12.16 -10.69 1.37
N ILE A 79 11.49 -9.62 1.02
CA ILE A 79 10.99 -8.68 2.02
C ILE A 79 9.57 -9.07 2.37
N HIS A 80 9.29 -9.09 3.64
CA HIS A 80 7.95 -9.43 4.13
C HIS A 80 7.39 -8.27 4.93
N ILE A 81 6.08 -8.22 5.00
CA ILE A 81 5.37 -7.25 5.80
C ILE A 81 4.66 -7.97 6.90
N LYS A 82 4.82 -7.46 8.10
CA LYS A 82 4.22 -8.05 9.27
C LYS A 82 3.35 -7.01 9.95
N GLY A 83 2.16 -7.44 10.39
CA GLY A 83 1.29 -6.56 11.15
C GLY A 83 1.82 -6.35 12.54
N ILE A 84 1.73 -5.13 13.02
CA ILE A 84 2.10 -4.82 14.38
C ILE A 84 0.86 -4.94 15.25
N GLU A 85 0.90 -5.86 16.17
CA GLU A 85 -0.21 -6.01 17.10
C GLU A 85 0.08 -5.21 18.34
N GLU A 86 -0.86 -4.35 18.65
CA GLU A 86 -0.76 -3.63 19.91
C GLU A 86 -1.47 -4.41 20.98
N VAL A 87 -0.73 -4.83 21.94
CA VAL A 87 -1.28 -5.60 23.02
C VAL A 87 -1.49 -4.69 24.23
N HIS A 88 -2.69 -4.68 24.69
CA HIS A 88 -3.01 -3.82 25.82
C HIS A 88 -3.70 -4.57 26.91
#